data_30587822656c3540b5ec6ba8c2f84fe2
#
_entry.id   30587822656c3540b5ec6ba8c2f84fe2
#
_cell.length_a   1.000
_cell.length_b   1.000
_cell.length_c   1.000
_cell.angle_alpha   90.00
_cell.angle_beta   90.00
_cell.angle_gamma   90.00
#
_symmetry.space_group_name_H-M   'P 1'
#
loop_
_entity.id
_entity.type
_entity.pdbx_description
1 polymer ?
#
loop_
_entity_poly.entity_id
_entity_poly.type
_entity_poly.pdbx_seq_one_letter_code
_entity_poly.pdbx_strand_id
1 'polypeptide(L)'
;VPRTGPLPLSFAQQRLWFLDQLQPGSSTYNIPWVLKLSGSLDVSALRQSLNALLARHEVLRTHFAVHDGQPVQVIRPDVQLELPVIDLRGLDATTREAEAQALMRQEAQLAFNLAKGPLVHATLVRMSDEDHLLLVTAHHIISDGWSIAVITREIAAFYRQFSGGDAAQLAPLPIQYADFSVWQRQWLHGDVLTSEIDWWRQQLAGASTSLELPTDRPRPAIQTYGGAVVPVALSKQLSAQVKELAQREGA
;
A
#
# COMPACT_ATOMS: atom_id res chain seq x y z
N VAL A 1 2.26 12.11 19.77
CA VAL A 1 3.31 13.17 19.86
C VAL A 1 2.79 14.45 19.19
N PRO A 2 3.32 15.66 19.58
CA PRO A 2 3.00 16.91 18.88
C PRO A 2 3.37 16.86 17.39
N ARG A 3 2.60 17.57 16.57
CA ARG A 3 2.83 17.69 15.11
C ARG A 3 3.53 19.02 14.74
N THR A 4 4.14 19.70 15.71
CA THR A 4 4.72 21.05 15.56
C THR A 4 6.21 21.07 15.19
N GLY A 5 6.87 19.92 15.16
CA GLY A 5 8.29 19.78 14.82
C GLY A 5 8.54 18.73 13.73
N PRO A 6 9.81 18.53 13.34
CA PRO A 6 10.19 17.49 12.40
C PRO A 6 9.88 16.12 12.99
N LEU A 7 9.15 15.30 12.25
CA LEU A 7 8.78 13.94 12.66
C LEU A 7 9.75 12.95 11.99
N PRO A 8 10.43 12.09 12.76
CA PRO A 8 11.38 11.15 12.19
C PRO A 8 10.66 10.07 11.37
N LEU A 9 11.35 9.52 10.37
CA LEU A 9 10.91 8.33 9.67
C LEU A 9 11.07 7.10 10.57
N SER A 10 10.16 6.12 10.43
CA SER A 10 10.44 4.77 10.93
C SER A 10 11.66 4.16 10.19
N PHE A 11 12.25 3.10 10.73
CA PHE A 11 13.37 2.43 10.03
C PHE A 11 12.94 1.87 8.67
N ALA A 12 11.71 1.37 8.55
CA ALA A 12 11.17 0.90 7.27
C ALA A 12 11.01 2.04 6.27
N GLN A 13 10.45 3.19 6.70
CA GLN A 13 10.33 4.37 5.86
C GLN A 13 11.70 4.91 5.44
N GLN A 14 12.67 4.96 6.34
CA GLN A 14 14.02 5.43 6.02
C GLN A 14 14.67 4.58 4.94
N ARG A 15 14.52 3.26 5.01
CA ARG A 15 15.03 2.34 3.99
C ARG A 15 14.40 2.63 2.63
N LEU A 16 13.07 2.75 2.57
CA LEU A 16 12.36 3.02 1.32
C LEU A 16 12.67 4.42 0.77
N TRP A 17 12.77 5.41 1.64
CA TRP A 17 13.18 6.75 1.25
C TRP A 17 14.59 6.75 0.63
N PHE A 18 15.54 6.06 1.25
CA PHE A 18 16.91 5.93 0.73
C PHE A 18 16.93 5.25 -0.66
N LEU A 19 16.14 4.20 -0.84
CA LEU A 19 16.05 3.50 -2.14
C LEU A 19 15.43 4.38 -3.23
N ASP A 20 14.44 5.21 -2.88
CA ASP A 20 13.87 6.20 -3.81
C ASP A 20 14.92 7.27 -4.21
N GLN A 21 15.80 7.70 -3.29
CA GLN A 21 16.88 8.62 -3.62
C GLN A 21 17.90 8.01 -4.59
N LEU A 22 18.10 6.70 -4.57
CA LEU A 22 18.97 5.99 -5.53
C LEU A 22 18.30 5.84 -6.91
N GLN A 23 16.98 5.69 -6.96
CA GLN A 23 16.22 5.50 -8.19
C GLN A 23 14.91 6.30 -8.15
N PRO A 24 14.97 7.63 -8.28
CA PRO A 24 13.80 8.49 -8.17
C PRO A 24 12.72 8.13 -9.21
N GLY A 25 11.46 8.08 -8.77
CA GLY A 25 10.32 7.81 -9.63
C GLY A 25 10.18 6.34 -10.05
N SER A 26 10.90 5.41 -9.41
CA SER A 26 10.73 3.98 -9.64
C SER A 26 9.38 3.50 -9.12
N SER A 27 8.68 2.68 -9.90
CA SER A 27 7.44 2.02 -9.48
C SER A 27 7.65 0.72 -8.68
N THR A 28 8.90 0.36 -8.38
CA THR A 28 9.27 -0.92 -7.73
C THR A 28 8.58 -1.10 -6.38
N TYR A 29 8.35 -0.01 -5.66
CA TYR A 29 7.68 -0.02 -4.35
C TYR A 29 6.24 0.45 -4.41
N ASN A 30 5.62 0.39 -5.57
CA ASN A 30 4.17 0.57 -5.68
C ASN A 30 3.43 -0.68 -5.20
N ILE A 31 2.34 -0.47 -4.49
CA ILE A 31 1.38 -1.49 -4.10
C ILE A 31 0.08 -1.19 -4.85
N PRO A 32 -0.13 -1.79 -6.03
CA PRO A 32 -1.41 -1.70 -6.72
C PRO A 32 -2.37 -2.76 -6.19
N TRP A 33 -3.65 -2.39 -6.05
CA TRP A 33 -4.74 -3.35 -5.84
C TRP A 33 -6.02 -2.88 -6.52
N VAL A 34 -6.89 -3.83 -6.80
CA VAL A 34 -8.15 -3.58 -7.50
C VAL A 34 -9.31 -4.07 -6.64
N LEU A 35 -10.30 -3.23 -6.45
CA LEU A 35 -11.57 -3.60 -5.83
C LEU A 35 -12.65 -3.66 -6.91
N LYS A 36 -13.27 -4.83 -7.08
CA LYS A 36 -14.47 -4.96 -7.91
C LYS A 36 -15.68 -4.49 -7.09
N LEU A 37 -16.42 -3.53 -7.63
CA LEU A 37 -17.62 -2.99 -7.03
C LEU A 37 -18.81 -3.37 -7.92
N SER A 38 -19.80 -4.05 -7.35
CA SER A 38 -20.99 -4.53 -8.09
C SER A 38 -22.25 -3.89 -7.52
N GLY A 39 -23.18 -3.56 -8.39
CA GLY A 39 -24.42 -2.86 -8.09
C GLY A 39 -24.36 -1.37 -8.42
N SER A 40 -25.45 -0.67 -8.11
CA SER A 40 -25.54 0.78 -8.28
C SER A 40 -24.53 1.51 -7.41
N LEU A 41 -23.67 2.34 -8.01
CA LEU A 41 -22.60 3.04 -7.34
C LEU A 41 -22.82 4.55 -7.30
N ASP A 42 -22.85 5.12 -6.10
CA ASP A 42 -22.74 6.56 -5.88
C ASP A 42 -21.27 6.98 -5.90
N VAL A 43 -20.83 7.54 -7.02
CA VAL A 43 -19.45 8.00 -7.22
C VAL A 43 -19.09 9.15 -6.28
N SER A 44 -20.06 10.00 -5.91
CA SER A 44 -19.84 11.09 -4.95
C SER A 44 -19.59 10.55 -3.55
N ALA A 45 -20.40 9.58 -3.11
CA ALA A 45 -20.19 8.90 -1.83
C ALA A 45 -18.85 8.17 -1.79
N LEU A 46 -18.44 7.51 -2.88
CA LEU A 46 -17.13 6.83 -2.96
C LEU A 46 -15.98 7.84 -2.84
N ARG A 47 -16.03 8.96 -3.55
CA ARG A 47 -15.01 10.02 -3.44
C ARG A 47 -14.94 10.61 -2.03
N GLN A 48 -16.08 10.85 -1.39
CA GLN A 48 -16.14 11.32 -0.01
C GLN A 48 -15.53 10.28 0.95
N SER A 49 -15.77 8.99 0.71
CA SER A 49 -15.22 7.88 1.52
C SER A 49 -13.70 7.81 1.46
N LEU A 50 -13.12 7.95 0.26
CA LEU A 50 -11.68 8.00 0.07
C LEU A 50 -11.06 9.20 0.79
N ASN A 51 -11.70 10.37 0.71
CA ASN A 51 -11.20 11.57 1.38
C ASN A 51 -11.37 11.50 2.91
N ALA A 52 -12.44 10.88 3.42
CA ALA A 52 -12.60 10.61 4.85
C ALA A 52 -11.52 9.65 5.38
N LEU A 53 -11.15 8.64 4.57
CA LEU A 53 -10.04 7.74 4.89
C LEU A 53 -8.70 8.50 4.98
N LEU A 54 -8.39 9.38 4.01
CA LEU A 54 -7.20 10.22 4.04
C LEU A 54 -7.17 11.16 5.27
N ALA A 55 -8.30 11.76 5.60
CA ALA A 55 -8.42 12.61 6.78
C ALA A 55 -8.16 11.83 8.07
N ARG A 56 -8.63 10.57 8.15
CA ARG A 56 -8.49 9.70 9.31
C ARG A 56 -7.06 9.22 9.52
N HIS A 57 -6.35 8.83 8.45
CA HIS A 57 -5.01 8.25 8.51
C HIS A 57 -3.96 9.28 8.07
N GLU A 58 -3.21 9.83 9.02
CA GLU A 58 -2.16 10.83 8.74
C GLU A 58 -1.13 10.33 7.73
N VAL A 59 -0.78 9.05 7.77
CA VAL A 59 0.21 8.44 6.87
C VAL A 59 -0.20 8.54 5.40
N LEU A 60 -1.49 8.50 5.07
CA LEU A 60 -1.99 8.60 3.69
C LEU A 60 -1.88 10.03 3.11
N ARG A 61 -1.70 11.03 3.95
CA ARG A 61 -1.49 12.44 3.58
C ARG A 61 -0.11 12.95 4.00
N THR A 62 0.82 12.02 4.19
CA THR A 62 2.23 12.32 4.53
C THR A 62 3.07 12.31 3.25
N HIS A 63 3.99 13.25 3.16
CA HIS A 63 5.10 13.24 2.23
C HIS A 63 6.42 13.38 3.01
N PHE A 64 7.57 13.26 2.33
CA PHE A 64 8.87 13.18 2.98
C PHE A 64 9.77 14.31 2.49
N ALA A 65 10.24 15.12 3.41
CA ALA A 65 11.14 16.24 3.13
C ALA A 65 12.50 16.02 3.80
N VAL A 66 13.44 16.87 3.49
CA VAL A 66 14.73 16.92 4.20
C VAL A 66 14.75 18.17 5.07
N HIS A 67 15.04 17.99 6.36
CA HIS A 67 15.21 19.06 7.35
C HIS A 67 16.54 18.86 8.07
N ASP A 68 17.43 19.86 8.00
CA ASP A 68 18.79 19.77 8.57
C ASP A 68 19.56 18.51 8.13
N GLY A 69 19.45 18.15 6.85
CA GLY A 69 20.11 16.98 6.27
C GLY A 69 19.50 15.63 6.63
N GLN A 70 18.39 15.61 7.40
CA GLN A 70 17.69 14.38 7.80
C GLN A 70 16.32 14.28 7.13
N PRO A 71 15.90 13.08 6.68
CA PRO A 71 14.56 12.89 6.15
C PRO A 71 13.53 12.97 7.27
N VAL A 72 12.44 13.68 7.01
CA VAL A 72 11.32 13.89 7.96
C VAL A 72 9.98 13.62 7.30
N GLN A 73 9.01 13.20 8.09
CA GLN A 73 7.60 13.11 7.71
C GLN A 73 6.97 14.50 7.79
N VAL A 74 6.25 14.88 6.76
CA VAL A 74 5.45 16.11 6.71
C VAL A 74 4.01 15.73 6.46
N ILE A 75 3.16 15.91 7.47
CA ILE A 75 1.74 15.58 7.41
C ILE A 75 0.98 16.82 6.93
N ARG A 76 0.29 16.71 5.80
CA ARG A 76 -0.50 17.79 5.23
C ARG A 76 -1.95 17.70 5.67
N PRO A 77 -2.56 18.78 6.21
CA PRO A 77 -3.96 18.75 6.64
C PRO A 77 -4.94 18.67 5.46
N ASP A 78 -4.62 19.34 4.33
CA ASP A 78 -5.56 19.67 3.26
C ASP A 78 -5.36 18.81 1.99
N VAL A 79 -4.91 17.56 2.12
CA VAL A 79 -4.80 16.66 0.97
C VAL A 79 -6.18 16.11 0.63
N GLN A 80 -6.56 16.26 -0.64
CA GLN A 80 -7.71 15.60 -1.22
C GLN A 80 -7.26 14.66 -2.32
N LEU A 81 -7.91 13.51 -2.38
CA LEU A 81 -7.71 12.52 -3.43
C LEU A 81 -8.73 12.77 -4.53
N GLU A 82 -8.23 13.04 -5.72
CA GLU A 82 -9.05 13.04 -6.92
C GLU A 82 -9.48 11.60 -7.24
N LEU A 83 -10.69 11.45 -7.77
CA LEU A 83 -11.20 10.17 -8.25
C LEU A 83 -11.64 10.33 -9.72
N PRO A 84 -10.70 10.27 -10.67
CA PRO A 84 -11.06 10.24 -12.08
C PRO A 84 -11.91 9.02 -12.40
N VAL A 85 -12.88 9.21 -13.30
CA VAL A 85 -13.79 8.16 -13.75
C VAL A 85 -13.55 7.90 -15.23
N ILE A 86 -13.19 6.68 -15.56
CA ILE A 86 -12.99 6.22 -16.93
C ILE A 86 -14.17 5.33 -17.31
N ASP A 87 -14.92 5.72 -18.34
CA ASP A 87 -16.11 5.01 -18.79
C ASP A 87 -15.82 4.13 -19.99
N LEU A 88 -15.83 2.82 -19.78
CA LEU A 88 -15.57 1.81 -20.82
C LEU A 88 -16.85 1.14 -21.34
N ARG A 89 -18.05 1.58 -20.90
CA ARG A 89 -19.33 0.96 -21.25
C ARG A 89 -19.62 0.97 -22.75
N GLY A 90 -19.10 1.95 -23.48
CA GLY A 90 -19.28 2.08 -24.93
C GLY A 90 -18.44 1.08 -25.76
N LEU A 91 -17.55 0.33 -25.14
CA LEU A 91 -16.68 -0.63 -25.80
C LEU A 91 -17.32 -2.04 -25.82
N ASP A 92 -16.99 -2.84 -26.86
CA ASP A 92 -17.31 -4.27 -26.84
C ASP A 92 -16.57 -5.00 -25.68
N ALA A 93 -17.03 -6.20 -25.33
CA ALA A 93 -16.55 -6.90 -24.14
C ALA A 93 -15.02 -7.20 -24.20
N THR A 94 -14.49 -7.55 -25.36
CA THR A 94 -13.08 -7.90 -25.53
C THR A 94 -12.19 -6.67 -25.42
N THR A 95 -12.55 -5.60 -26.10
CA THR A 95 -11.82 -4.33 -26.06
C THR A 95 -11.88 -3.72 -24.66
N ARG A 96 -13.05 -3.76 -24.02
CA ARG A 96 -13.25 -3.27 -22.65
C ARG A 96 -12.35 -3.97 -21.64
N GLU A 97 -12.25 -5.30 -21.69
CA GLU A 97 -11.39 -6.06 -20.80
C GLU A 97 -9.91 -5.75 -21.06
N ALA A 98 -9.50 -5.66 -22.33
CA ALA A 98 -8.13 -5.30 -22.69
C ALA A 98 -7.75 -3.90 -22.18
N GLU A 99 -8.67 -2.93 -22.30
CA GLU A 99 -8.49 -1.56 -21.83
C GLU A 99 -8.41 -1.49 -20.28
N ALA A 100 -9.29 -2.21 -19.60
CA ALA A 100 -9.24 -2.30 -18.13
C ALA A 100 -7.88 -2.86 -17.65
N GLN A 101 -7.36 -3.91 -18.31
CA GLN A 101 -6.05 -4.47 -17.99
C GLN A 101 -4.91 -3.50 -18.32
N ALA A 102 -5.02 -2.70 -19.39
CA ALA A 102 -4.05 -1.67 -19.71
C ALA A 102 -4.01 -0.58 -18.63
N LEU A 103 -5.17 -0.12 -18.16
CA LEU A 103 -5.30 0.83 -17.08
C LEU A 103 -4.71 0.29 -15.75
N MET A 104 -4.97 -0.97 -15.41
CA MET A 104 -4.36 -1.60 -14.22
C MET A 104 -2.83 -1.60 -14.30
N ARG A 105 -2.25 -1.90 -15.48
CA ARG A 105 -0.79 -1.84 -15.66
C ARG A 105 -0.25 -0.42 -15.57
N GLN A 106 -0.96 0.54 -16.14
CA GLN A 106 -0.58 1.95 -16.04
C GLN A 106 -0.59 2.45 -14.59
N GLU A 107 -1.64 2.15 -13.84
CA GLU A 107 -1.75 2.48 -12.41
C GLU A 107 -0.60 1.86 -11.59
N ALA A 108 -0.26 0.59 -11.85
CA ALA A 108 0.83 -0.08 -11.14
C ALA A 108 2.20 0.57 -11.40
N GLN A 109 2.36 1.26 -12.53
CA GLN A 109 3.61 1.89 -12.97
C GLN A 109 3.68 3.40 -12.69
N LEU A 110 2.74 3.95 -11.92
CA LEU A 110 2.75 5.37 -11.54
C LEU A 110 4.06 5.75 -10.86
N ALA A 111 4.64 6.87 -11.26
CA ALA A 111 5.80 7.43 -10.59
C ALA A 111 5.35 8.33 -9.45
N PHE A 112 5.56 7.92 -8.20
CA PHE A 112 5.34 8.76 -7.04
C PHE A 112 6.54 9.65 -6.77
N ASN A 113 6.28 10.89 -6.34
CA ASN A 113 7.31 11.79 -5.85
C ASN A 113 7.18 11.90 -4.32
N LEU A 114 8.09 11.27 -3.58
CA LEU A 114 8.03 11.22 -2.13
C LEU A 114 8.06 12.60 -1.46
N ALA A 115 8.66 13.60 -2.12
CA ALA A 115 8.75 14.96 -1.59
C ALA A 115 7.50 15.81 -1.81
N LYS A 116 6.59 15.41 -2.71
CA LYS A 116 5.40 16.20 -3.05
C LYS A 116 4.09 15.58 -2.56
N GLY A 117 3.96 14.25 -2.65
CA GLY A 117 2.68 13.56 -2.42
C GLY A 117 1.55 14.05 -3.35
N PRO A 118 0.32 13.55 -3.21
CA PRO A 118 -0.02 12.39 -2.41
C PRO A 118 0.66 11.12 -2.90
N LEU A 119 0.90 10.18 -1.98
CA LEU A 119 1.57 8.91 -2.27
C LEU A 119 0.58 7.75 -2.42
N VAL A 120 -0.66 8.11 -2.66
CA VAL A 120 -1.77 7.22 -3.00
C VAL A 120 -2.54 7.81 -4.17
N HIS A 121 -2.97 6.96 -5.09
CA HIS A 121 -3.77 7.31 -6.25
C HIS A 121 -4.97 6.37 -6.35
N ALA A 122 -6.09 6.85 -6.91
CA ALA A 122 -7.28 6.03 -7.14
C ALA A 122 -7.95 6.45 -8.45
N THR A 123 -8.37 5.46 -9.24
CA THR A 123 -9.13 5.64 -10.48
C THR A 123 -10.34 4.70 -10.49
N LEU A 124 -11.51 5.21 -10.83
CA LEU A 124 -12.71 4.42 -11.00
C LEU A 124 -12.91 4.09 -12.49
N VAL A 125 -13.00 2.82 -12.82
CA VAL A 125 -13.31 2.33 -14.18
C VAL A 125 -14.71 1.77 -14.20
N ARG A 126 -15.58 2.29 -15.08
CA ARG A 126 -16.94 1.78 -15.32
C ARG A 126 -16.92 0.72 -16.39
N MET A 127 -17.19 -0.54 -16.01
CA MET A 127 -17.26 -1.68 -16.92
C MET A 127 -18.68 -1.89 -17.46
N SER A 128 -19.70 -1.64 -16.62
CA SER A 128 -21.13 -1.64 -16.97
C SER A 128 -21.87 -0.66 -16.06
N ASP A 129 -23.19 -0.64 -16.10
CA ASP A 129 -23.99 0.18 -15.19
C ASP A 129 -23.90 -0.30 -13.73
N GLU A 130 -23.61 -1.58 -13.54
CA GLU A 130 -23.54 -2.23 -12.23
C GLU A 130 -22.16 -2.82 -11.90
N ASP A 131 -21.20 -2.80 -12.83
CA ASP A 131 -19.86 -3.31 -12.59
C ASP A 131 -18.80 -2.21 -12.73
N HIS A 132 -18.00 -2.05 -11.69
CA HIS A 132 -16.95 -1.05 -11.63
C HIS A 132 -15.67 -1.67 -11.07
N LEU A 133 -14.52 -1.11 -11.45
CA LEU A 133 -13.23 -1.42 -10.85
C LEU A 133 -12.69 -0.15 -10.20
N LEU A 134 -12.43 -0.21 -8.91
CA LEU A 134 -11.66 0.83 -8.21
C LEU A 134 -10.20 0.38 -8.20
N LEU A 135 -9.40 1.03 -9.04
CA LEU A 135 -7.96 0.85 -9.10
C LEU A 135 -7.34 1.75 -8.04
N VAL A 136 -6.54 1.21 -7.16
CA VAL A 136 -5.83 1.99 -6.14
C VAL A 136 -4.37 1.59 -6.16
N THR A 137 -3.49 2.57 -6.11
CA THR A 137 -2.05 2.36 -5.99
C THR A 137 -1.50 3.26 -4.90
N ALA A 138 -0.75 2.69 -3.97
CA ALA A 138 -0.04 3.45 -2.93
C ALA A 138 1.44 3.10 -2.94
N HIS A 139 2.28 4.06 -2.58
CA HIS A 139 3.70 3.78 -2.37
C HIS A 139 3.89 3.01 -1.05
N HIS A 140 4.79 2.02 -1.05
CA HIS A 140 5.01 1.14 0.11
C HIS A 140 5.49 1.87 1.37
N ILE A 141 6.01 3.12 1.22
CA ILE A 141 6.44 3.96 2.35
C ILE A 141 5.28 4.43 3.25
N ILE A 142 4.03 4.38 2.73
CA ILE A 142 2.81 4.79 3.46
C ILE A 142 1.81 3.65 3.66
N SER A 143 2.04 2.47 3.09
CA SER A 143 1.09 1.35 3.10
C SER A 143 1.83 0.03 2.97
N ASP A 144 1.19 -1.06 3.37
CA ASP A 144 1.66 -2.44 3.23
C ASP A 144 0.49 -3.39 2.97
N GLY A 145 0.75 -4.69 2.86
CA GLY A 145 -0.29 -5.69 2.63
C GLY A 145 -1.34 -5.75 3.75
N TRP A 146 -0.97 -5.47 4.99
CA TRP A 146 -1.90 -5.41 6.11
C TRP A 146 -2.84 -4.21 6.01
N SER A 147 -2.31 -3.07 5.57
CA SER A 147 -3.04 -1.82 5.39
C SER A 147 -4.19 -1.96 4.40
N ILE A 148 -4.06 -2.78 3.34
CA ILE A 148 -5.10 -2.99 2.32
C ILE A 148 -6.41 -3.48 2.95
N ALA A 149 -6.34 -4.43 3.88
CA ALA A 149 -7.53 -4.95 4.56
C ALA A 149 -8.22 -3.89 5.42
N VAL A 150 -7.44 -3.06 6.12
CA VAL A 150 -7.95 -1.93 6.93
C VAL A 150 -8.60 -0.90 6.03
N ILE A 151 -7.91 -0.46 4.97
CA ILE A 151 -8.38 0.51 3.99
C ILE A 151 -9.70 0.06 3.36
N THR A 152 -9.77 -1.17 2.87
CA THR A 152 -10.97 -1.72 2.22
C THR A 152 -12.17 -1.73 3.17
N ARG A 153 -11.97 -2.17 4.42
CA ARG A 153 -13.03 -2.19 5.43
C ARG A 153 -13.52 -0.78 5.77
N GLU A 154 -12.62 0.17 5.92
CA GLU A 154 -12.96 1.54 6.29
C GLU A 154 -13.60 2.31 5.13
N ILE A 155 -13.17 2.11 3.87
CA ILE A 155 -13.86 2.62 2.68
C ILE A 155 -15.30 2.13 2.66
N ALA A 156 -15.54 0.83 2.90
CA ALA A 156 -16.89 0.29 2.91
C ALA A 156 -17.77 0.87 4.04
N ALA A 157 -17.19 1.17 5.20
CA ALA A 157 -17.90 1.82 6.30
C ALA A 157 -18.26 3.28 5.96
N PHE A 158 -17.33 4.05 5.44
CA PHE A 158 -17.55 5.42 5.00
C PHE A 158 -18.53 5.50 3.82
N TYR A 159 -18.43 4.56 2.86
CA TYR A 159 -19.34 4.53 1.72
C TYR A 159 -20.80 4.33 2.17
N ARG A 160 -21.06 3.42 3.11
CA ARG A 160 -22.41 3.27 3.68
C ARG A 160 -22.91 4.57 4.29
N GLN A 161 -22.07 5.27 5.05
CA GLN A 161 -22.42 6.56 5.65
C GLN A 161 -22.77 7.60 4.58
N PHE A 162 -21.92 7.77 3.57
CA PHE A 162 -22.10 8.83 2.57
C PHE A 162 -23.15 8.50 1.50
N SER A 163 -23.52 7.23 1.35
CA SER A 163 -24.62 6.79 0.48
C SER A 163 -26.01 6.79 1.16
N GLY A 164 -26.14 7.46 2.30
CA GLY A 164 -27.41 7.62 3.01
C GLY A 164 -27.70 6.57 4.09
N GLY A 165 -26.72 5.74 4.45
CA GLY A 165 -26.80 4.81 5.56
C GLY A 165 -26.39 5.43 6.91
N ASP A 166 -26.25 4.56 7.92
CA ASP A 166 -25.83 4.96 9.27
C ASP A 166 -24.38 5.48 9.28
N ALA A 167 -24.09 6.33 10.28
CA ALA A 167 -22.73 6.82 10.51
C ALA A 167 -21.73 5.68 10.66
N ALA A 168 -20.54 5.84 10.10
CA ALA A 168 -19.49 4.83 10.19
C ALA A 168 -19.08 4.58 11.64
N GLN A 169 -19.29 3.35 12.12
CA GLN A 169 -18.95 2.92 13.48
C GLN A 169 -17.43 2.60 13.57
N LEU A 170 -16.59 3.60 13.31
CA LEU A 170 -15.13 3.46 13.38
C LEU A 170 -14.61 4.08 14.66
N ALA A 171 -14.02 3.26 15.55
CA ALA A 171 -13.40 3.75 16.76
C ALA A 171 -12.29 4.77 16.45
N PRO A 172 -12.09 5.80 17.27
CA PRO A 172 -10.95 6.71 17.14
C PRO A 172 -9.63 5.93 17.11
N LEU A 173 -8.68 6.39 16.30
CA LEU A 173 -7.33 5.79 16.28
C LEU A 173 -6.56 6.30 17.51
N PRO A 174 -6.09 5.42 18.39
CA PRO A 174 -5.37 5.84 19.61
C PRO A 174 -3.98 6.41 19.29
N ILE A 175 -3.40 5.98 18.16
CA ILE A 175 -2.10 6.44 17.65
C ILE A 175 -2.16 6.58 16.13
N GLN A 176 -1.26 7.38 15.58
CA GLN A 176 -0.99 7.49 14.16
C GLN A 176 0.40 6.92 13.85
N TYR A 177 0.71 6.68 12.57
CA TYR A 177 1.99 6.08 12.19
C TYR A 177 3.21 6.92 12.60
N ALA A 178 3.08 8.25 12.62
CA ALA A 178 4.12 9.14 13.12
C ALA A 178 4.43 8.92 14.60
N ASP A 179 3.43 8.59 15.43
CA ASP A 179 3.63 8.26 16.85
C ASP A 179 4.43 6.97 16.99
N PHE A 180 4.12 5.95 16.17
CA PHE A 180 4.90 4.72 16.09
C PHE A 180 6.35 5.00 15.68
N SER A 181 6.57 5.86 14.67
CA SER A 181 7.92 6.17 14.21
C SER A 181 8.78 6.82 15.31
N VAL A 182 8.20 7.75 16.07
CA VAL A 182 8.88 8.37 17.22
C VAL A 182 9.17 7.35 18.30
N TRP A 183 8.18 6.53 18.68
CA TRP A 183 8.36 5.46 19.65
C TRP A 183 9.45 4.48 19.23
N GLN A 184 9.42 4.01 17.98
CA GLN A 184 10.41 3.07 17.47
C GLN A 184 11.84 3.62 17.56
N ARG A 185 12.03 4.90 17.23
CA ARG A 185 13.35 5.56 17.32
C ARG A 185 13.82 5.74 18.75
N GLN A 186 12.90 5.96 19.68
CA GLN A 186 13.21 6.10 21.11
C GLN A 186 13.46 4.75 21.79
N TRP A 187 12.84 3.69 21.32
CA TRP A 187 12.98 2.35 21.88
C TRP A 187 14.14 1.57 21.29
N LEU A 188 14.26 1.55 19.95
CA LEU A 188 15.26 0.74 19.25
C LEU A 188 16.57 1.51 19.06
N HIS A 189 17.28 1.75 20.15
CA HIS A 189 18.61 2.37 20.18
C HIS A 189 19.47 1.80 21.33
N GLY A 190 20.77 2.15 21.36
CA GLY A 190 21.69 1.75 22.44
C GLY A 190 21.72 0.24 22.63
N ASP A 191 21.63 -0.20 23.88
CA ASP A 191 21.75 -1.60 24.26
C ASP A 191 20.62 -2.47 23.68
N VAL A 192 19.41 -1.94 23.53
CA VAL A 192 18.31 -2.68 22.89
C VAL A 192 18.66 -3.02 21.45
N LEU A 193 19.09 -2.05 20.67
CA LEU A 193 19.48 -2.27 19.27
C LEU A 193 20.68 -3.24 19.17
N THR A 194 21.66 -3.10 20.05
CA THR A 194 22.84 -3.98 20.07
C THR A 194 22.43 -5.42 20.38
N SER A 195 21.58 -5.63 21.38
CA SER A 195 21.06 -6.96 21.75
C SER A 195 20.29 -7.63 20.59
N GLU A 196 19.41 -6.88 19.92
CA GLU A 196 18.65 -7.38 18.77
C GLU A 196 19.58 -7.77 17.60
N ILE A 197 20.58 -6.93 17.30
CA ILE A 197 21.57 -7.22 16.25
C ILE A 197 22.37 -8.47 16.60
N ASP A 198 22.81 -8.63 17.83
CA ASP A 198 23.61 -9.77 18.25
C ASP A 198 22.79 -11.07 18.23
N TRP A 199 21.51 -10.99 18.60
CA TRP A 199 20.58 -12.12 18.47
C TRP A 199 20.45 -12.55 17.00
N TRP A 200 20.20 -11.62 16.09
CA TRP A 200 20.09 -11.92 14.66
C TRP A 200 21.40 -12.45 14.06
N ARG A 201 22.55 -11.93 14.47
CA ARG A 201 23.87 -12.46 14.06
C ARG A 201 24.03 -13.92 14.46
N GLN A 202 23.62 -14.28 15.67
CA GLN A 202 23.64 -15.66 16.14
C GLN A 202 22.69 -16.55 15.36
N GLN A 203 21.43 -16.10 15.15
CA GLN A 203 20.43 -16.87 14.40
C GLN A 203 20.83 -17.12 12.95
N LEU A 204 21.49 -16.18 12.32
CA LEU A 204 21.89 -16.25 10.92
C LEU A 204 23.34 -16.74 10.73
N ALA A 205 24.03 -17.13 11.79
CA ALA A 205 25.39 -17.63 11.71
C ALA A 205 25.47 -18.88 10.83
N GLY A 206 26.32 -18.83 9.80
CA GLY A 206 26.49 -19.93 8.84
C GLY A 206 25.37 -20.03 7.77
N ALA A 207 24.35 -19.19 7.80
CA ALA A 207 23.35 -19.14 6.74
C ALA A 207 23.95 -18.56 5.45
N SER A 208 23.59 -19.14 4.30
CA SER A 208 23.95 -18.56 3.00
C SER A 208 23.29 -17.20 2.81
N THR A 209 24.06 -16.21 2.38
CA THR A 209 23.55 -14.87 2.06
C THR A 209 22.85 -14.80 0.70
N SER A 210 22.96 -15.85 -0.12
CA SER A 210 22.27 -15.96 -1.40
C SER A 210 21.50 -17.27 -1.49
N LEU A 211 20.31 -17.20 -2.08
CA LEU A 211 19.49 -18.36 -2.40
C LEU A 211 19.64 -18.68 -3.89
N GLU A 212 20.27 -19.82 -4.19
CA GLU A 212 20.45 -20.33 -5.55
C GLU A 212 19.20 -21.12 -5.97
N LEU A 213 18.22 -20.42 -6.54
CA LEU A 213 17.05 -21.07 -7.15
C LEU A 213 17.37 -21.47 -8.60
N PRO A 214 16.84 -22.61 -9.09
CA PRO A 214 16.97 -22.97 -10.50
C PRO A 214 16.29 -21.90 -11.36
N THR A 215 17.04 -21.38 -12.33
CA THR A 215 16.55 -20.34 -13.24
C THR A 215 16.75 -20.80 -14.69
N ASP A 216 15.80 -20.49 -15.58
CA ASP A 216 15.91 -20.81 -17.02
C ASP A 216 16.96 -19.97 -17.74
N ARG A 217 17.33 -18.83 -17.14
CA ARG A 217 18.33 -17.91 -17.69
C ARG A 217 19.21 -17.36 -16.56
N PRO A 218 20.47 -17.07 -16.82
CA PRO A 218 21.35 -16.43 -15.84
C PRO A 218 20.81 -15.05 -15.45
N ARG A 219 21.02 -14.66 -14.20
CA ARG A 219 20.64 -13.32 -13.74
C ARG A 219 21.45 -12.26 -14.49
N PRO A 220 20.80 -11.22 -15.04
CA PRO A 220 21.51 -10.14 -15.72
C PRO A 220 22.39 -9.36 -14.74
N ALA A 221 23.48 -8.77 -15.26
CA ALA A 221 24.38 -7.94 -14.45
C ALA A 221 23.69 -6.68 -13.91
N ILE A 222 22.67 -6.17 -14.61
CA ILE A 222 21.85 -5.03 -14.17
C ILE A 222 20.41 -5.55 -14.02
N GLN A 223 19.84 -5.32 -12.83
CA GLN A 223 18.46 -5.70 -12.53
C GLN A 223 17.49 -4.88 -13.39
N THR A 224 16.56 -5.56 -14.09
CA THR A 224 15.59 -4.92 -15.01
C THR A 224 14.26 -4.59 -14.33
N TYR A 225 14.00 -5.13 -13.14
CA TYR A 225 12.71 -5.07 -12.41
C TYR A 225 11.50 -5.57 -13.21
N GLY A 226 11.74 -6.20 -14.37
CA GLY A 226 10.68 -6.87 -15.14
C GLY A 226 10.18 -8.09 -14.38
N GLY A 227 8.87 -8.22 -14.27
CA GLY A 227 8.23 -9.32 -13.58
C GLY A 227 6.88 -9.68 -14.21
N ALA A 228 6.37 -10.84 -13.83
CA ALA A 228 5.03 -11.30 -14.20
C ALA A 228 4.39 -12.04 -13.04
N VAL A 229 3.07 -12.11 -13.04
CA VAL A 229 2.29 -12.86 -12.07
C VAL A 229 1.81 -14.15 -12.73
N VAL A 230 2.16 -15.28 -12.12
CA VAL A 230 1.63 -16.60 -12.51
C VAL A 230 0.56 -16.99 -11.49
N PRO A 231 -0.73 -17.06 -11.89
CA PRO A 231 -1.79 -17.45 -10.97
C PRO A 231 -1.67 -18.93 -10.59
N VAL A 232 -1.75 -19.21 -9.30
CA VAL A 232 -1.81 -20.58 -8.76
C VAL A 232 -3.15 -20.74 -8.05
N ALA A 233 -3.96 -21.69 -8.51
CA ALA A 233 -5.25 -22.00 -7.92
C ALA A 233 -5.20 -23.34 -7.16
N LEU A 234 -5.53 -23.33 -5.88
CA LEU A 234 -5.73 -24.53 -5.08
C LEU A 234 -7.22 -24.86 -5.00
N SER A 235 -7.56 -26.15 -5.03
CA SER A 235 -8.93 -26.57 -4.79
C SER A 235 -9.40 -26.16 -3.39
N LYS A 236 -10.71 -26.01 -3.19
CA LYS A 236 -11.27 -25.69 -1.86
C LYS A 236 -10.87 -26.72 -0.81
N GLN A 237 -10.86 -27.99 -1.19
CA GLN A 237 -10.46 -29.11 -0.31
C GLN A 237 -8.99 -28.97 0.11
N LEU A 238 -8.08 -28.78 -0.84
CA LEU A 238 -6.64 -28.62 -0.53
C LEU A 238 -6.40 -27.37 0.31
N SER A 239 -7.07 -26.27 0.01
CA SER A 239 -6.99 -25.03 0.81
C SER A 239 -7.42 -25.25 2.27
N ALA A 240 -8.51 -26.02 2.49
CA ALA A 240 -8.96 -26.37 3.83
C ALA A 240 -7.93 -27.24 4.57
N GLN A 241 -7.39 -28.26 3.90
CA GLN A 241 -6.37 -29.16 4.48
C GLN A 241 -5.09 -28.42 4.85
N VAL A 242 -4.62 -27.49 4.00
CA VAL A 242 -3.44 -26.65 4.30
C VAL A 242 -3.69 -25.77 5.52
N LYS A 243 -4.87 -25.14 5.62
CA LYS A 243 -5.23 -24.33 6.80
C LYS A 243 -5.31 -25.15 8.08
N GLU A 244 -5.90 -26.35 8.02
CA GLU A 244 -5.99 -27.26 9.16
C GLU A 244 -4.59 -27.71 9.60
N LEU A 245 -3.71 -28.04 8.64
CA LEU A 245 -2.32 -28.37 8.93
C LEU A 245 -1.59 -27.21 9.62
N ALA A 246 -1.67 -25.98 9.07
CA ALA A 246 -1.04 -24.81 9.66
C ALA A 246 -1.53 -24.58 11.11
N GLN A 247 -2.84 -24.65 11.35
CA GLN A 247 -3.40 -24.50 12.70
C GLN A 247 -2.90 -25.60 13.67
N ARG A 248 -2.82 -26.83 13.21
CA ARG A 248 -2.35 -27.97 14.03
C ARG A 248 -0.88 -27.82 14.39
N GLU A 249 -0.05 -27.34 13.47
CA GLU A 249 1.38 -27.15 13.68
C GLU A 249 1.73 -25.80 14.32
N GLY A 250 0.75 -24.92 14.59
CA GLY A 250 0.96 -23.62 15.21
C GLY A 250 1.63 -22.58 14.29
N ALA A 251 1.46 -22.71 12.97
CA ALA A 251 2.07 -21.85 11.95
C ALA A 251 1.04 -20.87 11.34
#